data_ba50c7b38b3d3e013c27397293f594ad
#
_entry.id   ba50c7b38b3d3e013c27397293f594ad
#
_cell.length_a   1.000
_cell.length_b   1.000
_cell.length_c   1.000
_cell.angle_alpha   90.00
_cell.angle_beta   90.00
_cell.angle_gamma   90.00
#
_symmetry.space_group_name_H-M   'P 1'
#
loop_
_entity.id
_entity.type
_entity.pdbx_description
1 polymer ?
#
loop_
_entity_poly.entity_id
_entity_poly.type
_entity_poly.pdbx_seq_one_letter_code
_entity_poly.pdbx_strand_id
1 'polypeptide(L)'
;MSILAFAAVSYALLQSVSAEFAQIESTRLDTCIARIDENAEDAYEDALAWSFEGNRPGARQCVALSLIALGQEAEGAARLEELANATDGGTLEQRALYLTQAGNAWLVAGAPEAAIVTLSNALKIIPNDPNLLVDRASAHIMVEQWTQAISDLDAALESSPGFGTAHHLRAEARLNKGDLDLALTDVKAAMAAEPDNIDTLVLRGRVREAIRLSEVRMVPPQAE
;
A
#
# COMPACT_ATOMS: atom_id res chain seq x y z
N MET A 1 -10.96 -8.43 54.42
CA MET A 1 -10.23 -7.57 53.46
C MET A 1 -9.19 -8.29 52.61
N SER A 2 -9.27 -9.56 52.32
CA SER A 2 -8.11 -10.27 51.70
C SER A 2 -8.33 -10.84 50.30
N ILE A 3 -9.55 -11.07 49.85
CA ILE A 3 -9.80 -11.72 48.55
C ILE A 3 -9.66 -10.75 47.37
N LEU A 4 -10.07 -9.50 47.54
CA LEU A 4 -9.97 -8.46 46.48
C LEU A 4 -8.52 -8.03 46.21
N ALA A 5 -7.64 -8.06 47.19
CA ALA A 5 -6.22 -7.72 47.04
C ALA A 5 -5.46 -8.81 46.25
N PHE A 6 -5.75 -10.09 46.46
CA PHE A 6 -5.15 -11.19 45.70
C PHE A 6 -5.57 -11.20 44.23
N ALA A 7 -6.84 -10.88 43.94
CA ALA A 7 -7.34 -10.79 42.57
C ALA A 7 -6.69 -9.65 41.78
N ALA A 8 -6.46 -8.48 42.41
CA ALA A 8 -5.81 -7.34 41.76
C ALA A 8 -4.32 -7.59 41.44
N VAL A 9 -3.60 -8.26 42.35
CA VAL A 9 -2.17 -8.60 42.13
C VAL A 9 -2.03 -9.65 41.04
N SER A 10 -2.90 -10.67 41.00
CA SER A 10 -2.88 -11.71 39.96
C SER A 10 -3.21 -11.12 38.58
N TYR A 11 -4.15 -10.19 38.50
CA TYR A 11 -4.51 -9.51 37.26
C TYR A 11 -3.38 -8.63 36.71
N ALA A 12 -2.71 -7.86 37.58
CA ALA A 12 -1.57 -7.03 37.20
C ALA A 12 -0.36 -7.87 36.72
N LEU A 13 -0.10 -9.01 37.34
CA LEU A 13 0.96 -9.96 36.90
C LEU A 13 0.64 -10.59 35.54
N LEU A 14 -0.60 -10.96 35.27
CA LEU A 14 -1.01 -11.48 33.98
C LEU A 14 -0.89 -10.43 32.86
N GLN A 15 -1.22 -9.18 33.14
CA GLN A 15 -1.04 -8.09 32.19
C GLN A 15 0.43 -7.80 31.88
N SER A 16 1.32 -7.86 32.87
CA SER A 16 2.75 -7.65 32.66
C SER A 16 3.37 -8.75 31.81
N VAL A 17 3.01 -10.01 32.04
CA VAL A 17 3.50 -11.16 31.26
C VAL A 17 3.01 -11.09 29.81
N SER A 18 1.75 -10.72 29.59
CA SER A 18 1.21 -10.58 28.23
C SER A 18 1.87 -9.43 27.46
N ALA A 19 2.16 -8.31 28.12
CA ALA A 19 2.85 -7.18 27.50
C ALA A 19 4.31 -7.49 27.15
N GLU A 20 5.04 -8.17 28.06
CA GLU A 20 6.40 -8.62 27.82
C GLU A 20 6.46 -9.60 26.64
N PHE A 21 5.52 -10.53 26.60
CA PHE A 21 5.41 -11.49 25.50
C PHE A 21 5.14 -10.79 24.16
N ALA A 22 4.21 -9.84 24.12
CA ALA A 22 3.92 -9.06 22.93
C ALA A 22 5.15 -8.26 22.44
N GLN A 23 5.95 -7.73 23.38
CA GLN A 23 7.18 -7.03 23.07
C GLN A 23 8.24 -7.96 22.45
N ILE A 24 8.39 -9.19 22.98
CA ILE A 24 9.30 -10.20 22.43
C ILE A 24 8.90 -10.55 20.98
N GLU A 25 7.62 -10.80 20.73
CA GLU A 25 7.12 -11.12 19.40
C GLU A 25 7.29 -9.94 18.41
N SER A 26 7.06 -8.70 18.84
CA SER A 26 7.34 -7.51 18.04
C SER A 26 8.81 -7.40 17.68
N THR A 27 9.70 -7.56 18.65
CA THR A 27 11.16 -7.50 18.42
C THR A 27 11.64 -8.60 17.47
N ARG A 28 11.06 -9.81 17.57
CA ARG A 28 11.35 -10.90 16.61
C ARG A 28 10.92 -10.53 15.18
N LEU A 29 9.76 -9.91 15.04
CA LEU A 29 9.28 -9.47 13.74
C LEU A 29 10.18 -8.38 13.16
N ASP A 30 10.56 -7.38 13.95
CA ASP A 30 11.49 -6.32 13.54
C ASP A 30 12.83 -6.90 13.09
N THR A 31 13.34 -7.90 13.81
CA THR A 31 14.57 -8.62 13.46
C THR A 31 14.42 -9.39 12.14
N CYS A 32 13.27 -10.03 11.94
CA CYS A 32 12.97 -10.70 10.67
C CYS A 32 12.96 -9.70 9.50
N ILE A 33 12.26 -8.58 9.63
CA ILE A 33 12.18 -7.57 8.59
C ILE A 33 13.57 -7.05 8.22
N ALA A 34 14.40 -6.74 9.22
CA ALA A 34 15.78 -6.32 8.97
C ALA A 34 16.60 -7.41 8.25
N ARG A 35 16.37 -8.68 8.58
CA ARG A 35 17.08 -9.79 7.94
C ARG A 35 16.62 -10.04 6.51
N ILE A 36 15.36 -9.75 6.17
CA ILE A 36 14.88 -9.79 4.77
C ILE A 36 15.71 -8.89 3.87
N ASP A 37 16.04 -7.68 4.34
CA ASP A 37 16.86 -6.72 3.59
C ASP A 37 18.31 -7.21 3.38
N GLU A 38 18.82 -8.04 4.30
CA GLU A 38 20.18 -8.62 4.22
C GLU A 38 20.21 -9.90 3.39
N ASN A 39 19.31 -10.83 3.66
CA ASN A 39 19.18 -12.13 3.00
C ASN A 39 17.74 -12.69 3.18
N ALA A 40 16.94 -12.60 2.15
CA ALA A 40 15.54 -13.03 2.19
C ALA A 40 15.37 -14.56 2.34
N GLU A 41 16.32 -15.38 1.84
CA GLU A 41 16.29 -16.84 2.01
C GLU A 41 16.48 -17.24 3.48
N ASP A 42 17.52 -16.70 4.12
CA ASP A 42 17.79 -16.95 5.54
C ASP A 42 16.63 -16.46 6.41
N ALA A 43 16.05 -15.29 6.08
CA ALA A 43 14.89 -14.76 6.78
C ALA A 43 13.66 -15.68 6.65
N TYR A 44 13.45 -16.26 5.47
CA TYR A 44 12.38 -17.22 5.23
C TYR A 44 12.54 -18.49 6.06
N GLU A 45 13.76 -19.07 6.06
CA GLU A 45 14.06 -20.27 6.86
C GLU A 45 13.86 -20.03 8.36
N ASP A 46 14.35 -18.90 8.88
CA ASP A 46 14.15 -18.51 10.28
C ASP A 46 12.66 -18.28 10.60
N ALA A 47 11.91 -17.67 9.69
CA ALA A 47 10.48 -17.45 9.86
C ALA A 47 9.68 -18.76 9.87
N LEU A 48 10.07 -19.71 9.03
CA LEU A 48 9.51 -21.08 9.08
C LEU A 48 9.81 -21.76 10.41
N ALA A 49 11.06 -21.72 10.87
CA ALA A 49 11.42 -22.28 12.17
C ALA A 49 10.61 -21.63 13.31
N TRP A 50 10.46 -20.30 13.28
CA TRP A 50 9.63 -19.55 14.23
C TRP A 50 8.16 -19.98 14.19
N SER A 51 7.60 -20.26 13.00
CA SER A 51 6.21 -20.69 12.86
C SER A 51 5.93 -22.02 13.57
N PHE A 52 6.90 -22.93 13.69
CA PHE A 52 6.77 -24.18 14.44
C PHE A 52 6.72 -23.97 15.96
N GLU A 53 7.13 -22.81 16.47
CA GLU A 53 7.06 -22.48 17.90
C GLU A 53 5.67 -22.01 18.35
N GLY A 54 4.65 -22.08 17.49
CA GLY A 54 3.26 -21.73 17.81
C GLY A 54 2.48 -21.03 16.71
N ASN A 55 3.03 -20.92 15.48
CA ASN A 55 2.38 -20.37 14.28
C ASN A 55 1.69 -19.00 14.51
N ARG A 56 2.37 -18.11 15.21
CA ARG A 56 1.86 -16.81 15.63
C ARG A 56 1.78 -15.80 14.48
N PRO A 57 0.97 -14.74 14.60
CA PRO A 57 0.82 -13.73 13.57
C PRO A 57 2.14 -13.15 13.06
N GLY A 58 3.10 -12.81 13.96
CA GLY A 58 4.41 -12.28 13.59
C GLY A 58 5.22 -13.24 12.73
N ALA A 59 5.23 -14.53 13.07
CA ALA A 59 5.93 -15.56 12.28
C ALA A 59 5.31 -15.70 10.87
N ARG A 60 3.98 -15.74 10.79
CA ARG A 60 3.25 -15.82 9.52
C ARG A 60 3.47 -14.58 8.64
N GLN A 61 3.51 -13.39 9.25
CA GLN A 61 3.83 -12.16 8.56
C GLN A 61 5.27 -12.18 8.01
N CYS A 62 6.24 -12.62 8.85
CA CYS A 62 7.63 -12.76 8.43
C CYS A 62 7.77 -13.71 7.23
N VAL A 63 7.13 -14.89 7.28
CA VAL A 63 7.10 -15.84 6.16
C VAL A 63 6.56 -15.19 4.89
N ALA A 64 5.45 -14.46 4.98
CA ALA A 64 4.82 -13.82 3.83
C ALA A 64 5.70 -12.71 3.23
N LEU A 65 6.30 -11.87 4.07
CA LEU A 65 7.20 -10.80 3.62
C LEU A 65 8.48 -11.35 2.98
N SER A 66 9.04 -12.43 3.54
CA SER A 66 10.20 -13.11 2.95
C SER A 66 9.87 -13.71 1.58
N LEU A 67 8.68 -14.30 1.39
CA LEU A 67 8.22 -14.78 0.08
C LEU A 67 8.13 -13.64 -0.94
N ILE A 68 7.60 -12.48 -0.55
CA ILE A 68 7.54 -11.30 -1.42
C ILE A 68 8.95 -10.89 -1.84
N ALA A 69 9.90 -10.83 -0.90
CA ALA A 69 11.28 -10.47 -1.18
C ALA A 69 12.02 -11.50 -2.07
N LEU A 70 11.58 -12.76 -2.04
CA LEU A 70 12.08 -13.84 -2.91
C LEU A 70 11.44 -13.88 -4.30
N GLY A 71 10.62 -12.88 -4.66
CA GLY A 71 9.93 -12.83 -5.95
C GLY A 71 8.73 -13.77 -6.04
N GLN A 72 8.15 -14.16 -4.91
CA GLN A 72 6.92 -14.94 -4.81
C GLN A 72 5.78 -14.06 -4.28
N GLU A 73 5.60 -12.91 -4.91
CA GLU A 73 4.73 -11.83 -4.44
C GLU A 73 3.26 -12.29 -4.29
N ALA A 74 2.77 -13.04 -5.26
CA ALA A 74 1.39 -13.54 -5.23
C ALA A 74 1.14 -14.51 -4.06
N GLU A 75 2.09 -15.39 -3.75
CA GLU A 75 1.99 -16.29 -2.61
C GLU A 75 2.08 -15.52 -1.29
N GLY A 76 3.03 -14.58 -1.19
CA GLY A 76 3.16 -13.71 -0.01
C GLY A 76 1.91 -12.87 0.23
N ALA A 77 1.33 -12.30 -0.82
CA ALA A 77 0.07 -11.54 -0.76
C ALA A 77 -1.08 -12.41 -0.23
N ALA A 78 -1.26 -13.61 -0.78
CA ALA A 78 -2.31 -14.53 -0.34
C ALA A 78 -2.17 -14.91 1.15
N ARG A 79 -0.94 -15.13 1.63
CA ARG A 79 -0.67 -15.43 3.04
C ARG A 79 -0.96 -14.25 3.97
N LEU A 80 -0.70 -13.03 3.52
CA LEU A 80 -1.05 -11.81 4.28
C LEU A 80 -2.58 -11.62 4.35
N GLU A 81 -3.32 -11.89 3.27
CA GLU A 81 -4.78 -11.87 3.28
C GLU A 81 -5.36 -12.94 4.22
N GLU A 82 -4.81 -14.16 4.18
CA GLU A 82 -5.18 -15.23 5.10
C GLU A 82 -4.95 -14.79 6.56
N LEU A 83 -3.78 -14.20 6.85
CA LEU A 83 -3.45 -13.67 8.17
C LEU A 83 -4.41 -12.56 8.62
N ALA A 84 -4.74 -11.62 7.72
CA ALA A 84 -5.70 -10.55 8.01
C ALA A 84 -7.09 -11.08 8.36
N ASN A 85 -7.50 -12.20 7.77
CA ASN A 85 -8.81 -12.84 8.00
C ASN A 85 -8.80 -13.88 9.14
N ALA A 86 -7.63 -14.23 9.68
CA ALA A 86 -7.52 -15.22 10.74
C ALA A 86 -8.14 -14.74 12.04
N THR A 87 -8.64 -15.66 12.87
CA THR A 87 -9.25 -15.34 14.18
C THR A 87 -8.25 -14.70 15.13
N ASP A 88 -6.97 -15.05 15.02
CA ASP A 88 -5.83 -14.53 15.77
C ASP A 88 -5.03 -13.46 15.01
N GLY A 89 -5.55 -12.91 13.92
CA GLY A 89 -4.89 -11.89 13.08
C GLY A 89 -4.68 -10.53 13.76
N GLY A 90 -4.90 -10.42 15.05
CA GLY A 90 -4.63 -9.23 15.83
C GLY A 90 -5.72 -8.16 15.77
N THR A 91 -5.33 -6.90 16.02
CA THR A 91 -6.22 -5.73 16.01
C THR A 91 -6.66 -5.35 14.59
N LEU A 92 -7.65 -4.47 14.47
CA LEU A 92 -8.07 -3.96 13.16
C LEU A 92 -6.94 -3.24 12.44
N GLU A 93 -6.10 -2.50 13.15
CA GLU A 93 -4.95 -1.79 12.59
C GLU A 93 -3.91 -2.78 12.04
N GLN A 94 -3.65 -3.88 12.76
CA GLN A 94 -2.75 -4.93 12.27
C GLN A 94 -3.32 -5.62 11.02
N ARG A 95 -4.63 -5.90 11.00
CA ARG A 95 -5.30 -6.47 9.82
C ARG A 95 -5.25 -5.54 8.62
N ALA A 96 -5.45 -4.23 8.84
CA ALA A 96 -5.29 -3.23 7.79
C ALA A 96 -3.85 -3.20 7.24
N LEU A 97 -2.85 -3.29 8.12
CA LEU A 97 -1.44 -3.37 7.71
C LEU A 97 -1.18 -4.61 6.83
N TYR A 98 -1.67 -5.79 7.22
CA TYR A 98 -1.51 -7.01 6.41
C TYR A 98 -2.20 -6.87 5.04
N LEU A 99 -3.40 -6.28 5.00
CA LEU A 99 -4.11 -6.03 3.74
C LEU A 99 -3.38 -4.99 2.86
N THR A 100 -2.77 -3.98 3.46
CA THR A 100 -1.94 -3.01 2.73
C THR A 100 -0.73 -3.70 2.10
N GLN A 101 0.00 -4.48 2.87
CA GLN A 101 1.15 -5.24 2.40
C GLN A 101 0.76 -6.24 1.31
N ALA A 102 -0.37 -6.92 1.47
CA ALA A 102 -0.91 -7.83 0.46
C ALA A 102 -1.30 -7.10 -0.83
N GLY A 103 -1.99 -5.97 -0.73
CA GLY A 103 -2.38 -5.16 -1.88
C GLY A 103 -1.19 -4.68 -2.70
N ASN A 104 -0.15 -4.20 -2.02
CA ASN A 104 1.08 -3.78 -2.67
C ASN A 104 1.84 -4.98 -3.30
N ALA A 105 1.84 -6.15 -2.66
CA ALA A 105 2.40 -7.35 -3.24
C ALA A 105 1.63 -7.82 -4.48
N TRP A 106 0.29 -7.70 -4.49
CA TRP A 106 -0.52 -7.96 -5.69
C TRP A 106 -0.20 -7.01 -6.83
N LEU A 107 0.08 -5.73 -6.56
CA LEU A 107 0.52 -4.78 -7.59
C LEU A 107 1.84 -5.21 -8.21
N VAL A 108 2.83 -5.58 -7.40
CA VAL A 108 4.14 -6.07 -7.86
C VAL A 108 3.99 -7.37 -8.63
N ALA A 109 3.12 -8.27 -8.20
CA ALA A 109 2.79 -9.52 -8.88
C ALA A 109 2.07 -9.33 -10.24
N GLY A 110 1.70 -8.08 -10.61
CA GLY A 110 0.95 -7.81 -11.83
C GLY A 110 -0.50 -8.29 -11.78
N ALA A 111 -1.11 -8.34 -10.59
CA ALA A 111 -2.49 -8.75 -10.33
C ALA A 111 -3.34 -7.57 -9.80
N PRO A 112 -3.55 -6.50 -10.62
CA PRO A 112 -4.19 -5.27 -10.16
C PRO A 112 -5.63 -5.46 -9.70
N GLU A 113 -6.40 -6.41 -10.25
CA GLU A 113 -7.75 -6.70 -9.80
C GLU A 113 -7.78 -7.27 -8.37
N ALA A 114 -6.82 -8.13 -8.03
CA ALA A 114 -6.66 -8.62 -6.66
C ALA A 114 -6.25 -7.46 -5.73
N ALA A 115 -5.31 -6.60 -6.15
CA ALA A 115 -4.91 -5.41 -5.40
C ALA A 115 -6.10 -4.49 -5.10
N ILE A 116 -6.98 -4.20 -6.08
CA ILE A 116 -8.18 -3.37 -5.89
C ILE A 116 -9.08 -3.95 -4.79
N VAL A 117 -9.32 -5.26 -4.81
CA VAL A 117 -10.15 -5.92 -3.81
C VAL A 117 -9.51 -5.83 -2.41
N THR A 118 -8.24 -6.17 -2.31
CA THR A 118 -7.49 -6.20 -1.05
C THR A 118 -7.37 -4.81 -0.42
N LEU A 119 -6.96 -3.81 -1.21
CA LEU A 119 -6.86 -2.42 -0.75
C LEU A 119 -8.23 -1.81 -0.41
N SER A 120 -9.30 -2.23 -1.11
CA SER A 120 -10.66 -1.84 -0.73
C SER A 120 -11.06 -2.43 0.63
N ASN A 121 -10.59 -3.62 0.99
CA ASN A 121 -10.82 -4.19 2.32
C ASN A 121 -10.00 -3.45 3.39
N ALA A 122 -8.76 -3.04 3.11
CA ALA A 122 -7.96 -2.18 3.99
C ALA A 122 -8.67 -0.84 4.25
N LEU A 123 -9.18 -0.19 3.21
CA LEU A 123 -9.91 1.09 3.29
C LEU A 123 -11.25 0.99 4.04
N LYS A 124 -11.87 -0.19 4.18
CA LYS A 124 -13.02 -0.38 5.09
C LYS A 124 -12.61 -0.26 6.56
N ILE A 125 -11.36 -0.59 6.88
CA ILE A 125 -10.81 -0.51 8.24
C ILE A 125 -10.25 0.88 8.52
N ILE A 126 -9.48 1.42 7.58
CA ILE A 126 -8.88 2.77 7.67
C ILE A 126 -9.39 3.62 6.50
N PRO A 127 -10.59 4.19 6.62
CA PRO A 127 -11.15 5.04 5.58
C PRO A 127 -10.30 6.31 5.36
N ASN A 128 -10.18 6.71 4.10
CA ASN A 128 -9.51 7.94 3.69
C ASN A 128 -8.00 8.01 4.01
N ASP A 129 -7.34 6.88 4.26
CA ASP A 129 -5.88 6.86 4.32
C ASP A 129 -5.30 7.23 2.94
N PRO A 130 -4.52 8.32 2.83
CA PRO A 130 -4.07 8.82 1.53
C PRO A 130 -3.11 7.85 0.81
N ASN A 131 -2.32 7.06 1.54
CA ASN A 131 -1.43 6.07 0.93
C ASN A 131 -2.24 4.90 0.34
N LEU A 132 -3.20 4.36 1.10
CA LEU A 132 -4.08 3.29 0.60
C LEU A 132 -4.90 3.72 -0.62
N LEU A 133 -5.36 4.97 -0.65
CA LEU A 133 -6.06 5.54 -1.81
C LEU A 133 -5.14 5.64 -3.02
N VAL A 134 -3.90 6.08 -2.84
CA VAL A 134 -2.88 6.14 -3.91
C VAL A 134 -2.54 4.74 -4.41
N ASP A 135 -2.34 3.77 -3.52
CA ASP A 135 -2.05 2.39 -3.90
C ASP A 135 -3.21 1.78 -4.72
N ARG A 136 -4.47 2.00 -4.29
CA ARG A 136 -5.63 1.52 -5.04
C ARG A 136 -5.82 2.26 -6.36
N ALA A 137 -5.53 3.54 -6.41
CA ALA A 137 -5.53 4.31 -7.65
C ALA A 137 -4.48 3.77 -8.64
N SER A 138 -3.30 3.38 -8.16
CA SER A 138 -2.27 2.71 -8.99
C SER A 138 -2.81 1.42 -9.61
N ALA A 139 -3.51 0.60 -8.82
CA ALA A 139 -4.17 -0.60 -9.32
C ALA A 139 -5.24 -0.28 -10.38
N HIS A 140 -6.07 0.76 -10.15
CA HIS A 140 -7.05 1.22 -11.12
C HIS A 140 -6.42 1.72 -12.43
N ILE A 141 -5.27 2.39 -12.35
CA ILE A 141 -4.49 2.84 -13.52
C ILE A 141 -4.02 1.64 -14.34
N MET A 142 -3.51 0.59 -13.70
CA MET A 142 -3.03 -0.62 -14.37
C MET A 142 -4.14 -1.34 -15.17
N VAL A 143 -5.40 -1.21 -14.76
CA VAL A 143 -6.56 -1.77 -15.48
C VAL A 143 -7.36 -0.70 -16.26
N GLU A 144 -6.76 0.45 -16.54
CA GLU A 144 -7.33 1.56 -17.30
C GLU A 144 -8.66 2.12 -16.75
N GLN A 145 -8.90 1.94 -15.47
CA GLN A 145 -10.07 2.49 -14.76
C GLN A 145 -9.79 3.93 -14.32
N TRP A 146 -9.57 4.82 -15.30
CA TRP A 146 -9.13 6.20 -15.07
C TRP A 146 -10.02 7.01 -14.14
N THR A 147 -11.34 6.82 -14.24
CA THR A 147 -12.32 7.56 -13.42
C THR A 147 -12.23 7.16 -11.95
N GLN A 148 -12.08 5.88 -11.66
CA GLN A 148 -11.91 5.35 -10.30
C GLN A 148 -10.57 5.81 -9.71
N ALA A 149 -9.49 5.75 -10.50
CA ALA A 149 -8.19 6.26 -10.10
C ALA A 149 -8.25 7.74 -9.74
N ILE A 150 -8.86 8.58 -10.57
CA ILE A 150 -9.01 10.01 -10.29
C ILE A 150 -9.82 10.23 -9.01
N SER A 151 -10.89 9.46 -8.77
CA SER A 151 -11.71 9.59 -7.56
C SER A 151 -10.91 9.29 -6.29
N ASP A 152 -10.11 8.21 -6.29
CA ASP A 152 -9.25 7.87 -5.15
C ASP A 152 -8.17 8.94 -4.92
N LEU A 153 -7.56 9.44 -5.99
CA LEU A 153 -6.53 10.48 -5.91
C LEU A 153 -7.08 11.85 -5.50
N ASP A 154 -8.31 12.16 -5.86
CA ASP A 154 -9.01 13.35 -5.36
C ASP A 154 -9.19 13.26 -3.84
N ALA A 155 -9.66 12.11 -3.32
CA ALA A 155 -9.82 11.88 -1.89
C ALA A 155 -8.47 11.88 -1.15
N ALA A 156 -7.40 11.31 -1.73
CA ALA A 156 -6.06 11.35 -1.16
C ALA A 156 -5.55 12.79 -1.01
N LEU A 157 -5.79 13.62 -2.03
CA LEU A 157 -5.34 15.02 -2.06
C LEU A 157 -6.22 15.96 -1.21
N GLU A 158 -7.45 15.59 -0.88
CA GLU A 158 -8.23 16.28 0.16
C GLU A 158 -7.57 16.13 1.53
N SER A 159 -7.04 14.94 1.84
CA SER A 159 -6.34 14.65 3.10
C SER A 159 -4.90 15.15 3.10
N SER A 160 -4.22 15.12 1.96
CA SER A 160 -2.80 15.44 1.79
C SER A 160 -2.56 16.28 0.53
N PRO A 161 -2.85 17.59 0.52
CA PRO A 161 -2.79 18.43 -0.67
C PRO A 161 -1.41 18.54 -1.34
N GLY A 162 -0.34 18.27 -0.60
CA GLY A 162 1.04 18.30 -1.09
C GLY A 162 1.59 16.94 -1.54
N PHE A 163 0.75 15.91 -1.66
CA PHE A 163 1.22 14.56 -1.99
C PHE A 163 1.63 14.47 -3.46
N GLY A 164 2.94 14.60 -3.75
CA GLY A 164 3.51 14.66 -5.09
C GLY A 164 3.14 13.46 -5.95
N THR A 165 3.26 12.25 -5.40
CA THR A 165 2.88 11.00 -6.09
C THR A 165 1.40 10.97 -6.47
N ALA A 166 0.50 11.45 -5.61
CA ALA A 166 -0.93 11.51 -5.93
C ALA A 166 -1.22 12.48 -7.08
N HIS A 167 -0.56 13.64 -7.13
CA HIS A 167 -0.64 14.55 -8.25
C HIS A 167 -0.09 13.93 -9.53
N HIS A 168 1.06 13.25 -9.47
CA HIS A 168 1.65 12.55 -10.62
C HIS A 168 0.69 11.53 -11.22
N LEU A 169 0.17 10.62 -10.40
CA LEU A 169 -0.74 9.56 -10.84
C LEU A 169 -2.08 10.13 -11.36
N ARG A 170 -2.59 11.20 -10.74
CA ARG A 170 -3.82 11.84 -11.23
C ARG A 170 -3.59 12.54 -12.58
N ALA A 171 -2.41 13.13 -12.78
CA ALA A 171 -2.03 13.68 -14.07
C ALA A 171 -1.96 12.60 -15.16
N GLU A 172 -1.42 11.42 -14.84
CA GLU A 172 -1.37 10.29 -15.77
C GLU A 172 -2.79 9.79 -16.12
N ALA A 173 -3.64 9.59 -15.13
CA ALA A 173 -5.02 9.17 -15.33
C ALA A 173 -5.80 10.21 -16.16
N ARG A 174 -5.63 11.51 -15.91
CA ARG A 174 -6.24 12.61 -16.65
C ARG A 174 -5.73 12.70 -18.09
N LEU A 175 -4.42 12.50 -18.30
CA LEU A 175 -3.85 12.44 -19.65
C LEU A 175 -4.51 11.35 -20.49
N ASN A 176 -4.59 10.13 -19.94
CA ASN A 176 -5.18 8.99 -20.64
C ASN A 176 -6.70 9.14 -20.84
N LYS A 177 -7.37 9.85 -19.97
CA LYS A 177 -8.80 10.21 -20.12
C LYS A 177 -9.03 11.35 -21.13
N GLY A 178 -8.00 12.12 -21.46
CA GLY A 178 -8.09 13.28 -22.35
C GLY A 178 -8.35 14.62 -21.66
N ASP A 179 -8.33 14.67 -20.33
CA ASP A 179 -8.52 15.89 -19.53
C ASP A 179 -7.19 16.67 -19.43
N LEU A 180 -6.67 17.14 -20.59
CA LEU A 180 -5.29 17.60 -20.78
C LEU A 180 -4.90 18.82 -19.93
N ASP A 181 -5.77 19.81 -19.78
CA ASP A 181 -5.50 21.01 -18.99
C ASP A 181 -5.40 20.71 -17.49
N LEU A 182 -6.27 19.79 -17.03
CA LEU A 182 -6.23 19.30 -15.65
C LEU A 182 -4.97 18.44 -15.41
N ALA A 183 -4.57 17.61 -16.38
CA ALA A 183 -3.33 16.86 -16.33
C ALA A 183 -2.11 17.79 -16.22
N LEU A 184 -2.08 18.88 -17.00
CA LEU A 184 -0.99 19.85 -16.93
C LEU A 184 -0.93 20.57 -15.56
N THR A 185 -2.09 20.82 -14.96
CA THR A 185 -2.17 21.42 -13.61
C THR A 185 -1.60 20.49 -12.56
N ASP A 186 -1.94 19.20 -12.60
CA ASP A 186 -1.41 18.20 -11.68
C ASP A 186 0.09 17.98 -11.87
N VAL A 187 0.57 17.93 -13.11
CA VAL A 187 2.03 17.83 -13.36
C VAL A 187 2.80 18.99 -12.71
N LYS A 188 2.25 20.23 -12.79
CA LYS A 188 2.89 21.37 -12.13
C LYS A 188 2.90 21.21 -10.59
N ALA A 189 1.83 20.69 -10.01
CA ALA A 189 1.77 20.44 -8.57
C ALA A 189 2.73 19.32 -8.15
N ALA A 190 2.80 18.22 -8.90
CA ALA A 190 3.75 17.14 -8.66
C ALA A 190 5.20 17.64 -8.73
N MET A 191 5.55 18.45 -9.73
CA MET A 191 6.89 19.06 -9.86
C MET A 191 7.21 20.06 -8.75
N ALA A 192 6.22 20.74 -8.19
CA ALA A 192 6.44 21.64 -7.06
C ALA A 192 6.72 20.85 -5.77
N ALA A 193 6.13 19.67 -5.61
CA ALA A 193 6.39 18.78 -4.49
C ALA A 193 7.73 18.03 -4.64
N GLU A 194 8.02 17.54 -5.84
CA GLU A 194 9.20 16.72 -6.16
C GLU A 194 9.89 17.23 -7.45
N PRO A 195 10.73 18.28 -7.35
CA PRO A 195 11.31 18.95 -8.54
C PRO A 195 12.21 18.05 -9.40
N ASP A 196 12.89 17.09 -8.77
CA ASP A 196 13.87 16.22 -9.42
C ASP A 196 13.29 14.86 -9.86
N ASN A 197 11.98 14.68 -9.76
CA ASN A 197 11.31 13.45 -10.17
C ASN A 197 11.31 13.33 -11.70
N ILE A 198 12.14 12.44 -12.24
CA ILE A 198 12.32 12.22 -13.68
C ILE A 198 11.03 11.78 -14.36
N ASP A 199 10.25 10.89 -13.73
CA ASP A 199 9.02 10.36 -14.30
C ASP A 199 7.98 11.48 -14.48
N THR A 200 7.91 12.41 -13.52
CA THR A 200 7.06 13.61 -13.63
C THR A 200 7.53 14.55 -14.73
N LEU A 201 8.84 14.68 -14.97
CA LEU A 201 9.37 15.46 -16.10
C LEU A 201 9.01 14.82 -17.44
N VAL A 202 9.09 13.50 -17.56
CA VAL A 202 8.65 12.74 -18.74
C VAL A 202 7.14 12.92 -18.97
N LEU A 203 6.34 12.75 -17.91
CA LEU A 203 4.89 12.93 -17.97
C LEU A 203 4.52 14.34 -18.44
N ARG A 204 5.24 15.38 -17.97
CA ARG A 204 5.07 16.76 -18.47
C ARG A 204 5.25 16.86 -19.98
N GLY A 205 6.27 16.19 -20.52
CA GLY A 205 6.53 16.12 -21.95
C GLY A 205 5.35 15.50 -22.71
N ARG A 206 4.85 14.36 -22.22
CA ARG A 206 3.68 13.67 -22.81
C ARG A 206 2.42 14.54 -22.81
N VAL A 207 2.12 15.21 -21.69
CA VAL A 207 0.95 16.08 -21.56
C VAL A 207 1.03 17.26 -22.53
N ARG A 208 2.20 17.94 -22.62
CA ARG A 208 2.39 19.07 -23.55
C ARG A 208 2.24 18.65 -25.00
N GLU A 209 2.77 17.50 -25.37
CA GLU A 209 2.64 16.97 -26.72
C GLU A 209 1.18 16.61 -27.04
N ALA A 210 0.45 16.02 -26.10
CA ALA A 210 -0.97 15.74 -26.26
C ALA A 210 -1.79 17.03 -26.50
N ILE A 211 -1.50 18.11 -25.75
CA ILE A 211 -2.13 19.42 -25.93
C ILE A 211 -1.82 19.96 -27.34
N ARG A 212 -0.55 19.98 -27.74
CA ARG A 212 -0.15 20.44 -29.08
C ARG A 212 -0.87 19.68 -30.21
N LEU A 213 -0.97 18.37 -30.10
CA LEU A 213 -1.67 17.53 -31.08
C LEU A 213 -3.17 17.78 -31.10
N SER A 214 -3.78 18.08 -29.97
CA SER A 214 -5.21 18.42 -29.91
C SER A 214 -5.50 19.74 -30.61
N GLU A 215 -4.64 20.77 -30.46
CA GLU A 215 -4.76 22.07 -31.12
C GLU A 215 -4.63 21.95 -32.64
N VAL A 216 -3.66 21.18 -33.15
CA VAL A 216 -3.47 20.93 -34.59
C VAL A 216 -4.71 20.25 -35.20
N ARG A 217 -5.35 19.33 -34.47
CA ARG A 217 -6.54 18.61 -34.95
C ARG A 217 -7.78 19.51 -35.04
N MET A 218 -7.85 20.58 -34.25
CA MET A 218 -8.95 21.53 -34.23
C MET A 218 -8.85 22.61 -35.30
N VAL A 219 -7.72 22.77 -36.02
CA VAL A 219 -7.59 23.71 -37.14
C VAL A 219 -8.22 23.06 -38.38
N PRO A 220 -9.34 23.61 -38.92
CA PRO A 220 -9.92 23.05 -40.12
C PRO A 220 -8.95 23.19 -41.30
N PRO A 221 -8.94 22.25 -42.27
CA PRO A 221 -8.15 22.40 -43.49
C PRO A 221 -8.53 23.71 -44.16
N GLN A 222 -7.52 24.55 -44.43
CA GLN A 222 -7.77 25.81 -45.22
C GLN A 222 -8.23 25.34 -46.58
N ALA A 223 -9.46 25.79 -46.97
CA ALA A 223 -9.98 25.55 -48.30
C ALA A 223 -9.10 26.33 -49.30
N GLU A 224 -8.43 25.56 -50.19
CA GLU A 224 -7.75 26.12 -51.36
C GLU A 224 -8.74 26.61 -52.40
#